data_715ab11431f1807e1225014454b1aa13
#
_entry.id   715ab11431f1807e1225014454b1aa13
#
_cell.length_a   1.000
_cell.length_b   1.000
_cell.length_c   1.000
_cell.angle_alpha   90.00
_cell.angle_beta   90.00
_cell.angle_gamma   90.00
#
_symmetry.space_group_name_H-M   'P 1'
#
loop_
_entity.id
_entity.type
_entity.pdbx_description
1 polymer ?
#
loop_
_entity_poly.entity_id
_entity_poly.type
_entity_poly.pdbx_seq_one_letter_code
_entity_poly.pdbx_strand_id
1 'polypeptide(L)'
;MAVSRQRRRPGTRDAAGARDAILDAAVREFAARGLAGARMDALARDAGVAKGLVFHHFGSKEGLWKAALERIYALLRAGQDADAFGALDPAEGMRRLARGTFRLFRAHPEIVALMNEENLHRARHVRAMPRIRALYNPLFATIEDLLARGRAAGVFRADVDATALYIALAGLGYFYCANRWTLSSAFAGDMLAPRRVAAYEALVGDMVVAYLHPPGAAVAAPPRRSALTARRRRE
;
A
#
# COMPACT_ATOMS: atom_id res chain seq x y z
N MET A 1 -48.97 16.41 32.26
CA MET A 1 -48.55 16.56 30.85
C MET A 1 -47.19 15.90 30.66
N ALA A 2 -47.15 14.71 30.05
CA ALA A 2 -45.92 13.96 29.82
C ALA A 2 -45.33 14.33 28.44
N VAL A 3 -44.15 14.91 28.44
CA VAL A 3 -43.43 15.26 27.20
C VAL A 3 -42.77 13.98 26.63
N SER A 4 -43.36 13.48 25.56
CA SER A 4 -42.83 12.34 24.80
C SER A 4 -41.47 12.72 24.20
N ARG A 5 -40.37 12.12 24.69
CA ARG A 5 -39.05 12.17 24.05
C ARG A 5 -39.08 11.32 22.78
N GLN A 6 -39.32 11.97 21.67
CA GLN A 6 -39.15 11.38 20.35
C GLN A 6 -37.67 10.95 20.15
N ARG A 7 -37.42 9.63 20.16
CA ARG A 7 -36.11 9.06 19.76
C ARG A 7 -35.89 9.42 18.28
N ARG A 8 -34.93 10.29 18.00
CA ARG A 8 -34.48 10.56 16.64
C ARG A 8 -33.95 9.21 16.06
N ARG A 9 -34.51 8.81 14.93
CA ARG A 9 -33.98 7.70 14.13
C ARG A 9 -32.55 8.07 13.68
N PRO A 10 -31.54 7.16 13.81
CA PRO A 10 -30.20 7.41 13.28
C PRO A 10 -30.32 7.65 11.78
N GLY A 11 -29.79 8.77 11.32
CA GLY A 11 -29.79 9.12 9.90
C GLY A 11 -28.78 8.23 9.12
N THR A 12 -28.95 8.16 7.81
CA THR A 12 -28.06 7.40 6.89
C THR A 12 -26.59 7.79 7.03
N ARG A 13 -26.26 9.01 7.48
CA ARG A 13 -24.91 9.47 7.82
C ARG A 13 -24.30 8.73 9.00
N ASP A 14 -25.11 8.46 10.05
CA ASP A 14 -24.64 7.72 11.24
C ASP A 14 -24.35 6.25 10.90
N ALA A 15 -25.14 5.65 9.99
CA ALA A 15 -24.95 4.26 9.55
C ALA A 15 -23.69 4.08 8.69
N ALA A 16 -23.39 5.03 7.80
CA ALA A 16 -22.15 5.00 6.99
C ALA A 16 -20.90 5.18 7.87
N GLY A 17 -20.93 6.13 8.82
CA GLY A 17 -19.84 6.33 9.77
C GLY A 17 -19.60 5.12 10.67
N ALA A 18 -20.67 4.46 11.13
CA ALA A 18 -20.57 3.23 11.92
C ALA A 18 -19.96 2.09 11.11
N ARG A 19 -20.35 1.93 9.84
CA ARG A 19 -19.78 0.91 8.95
C ARG A 19 -18.28 1.11 8.72
N ASP A 20 -17.83 2.35 8.49
CA ASP A 20 -16.40 2.67 8.31
C ASP A 20 -15.61 2.45 9.61
N ALA A 21 -16.14 2.85 10.77
CA ALA A 21 -15.51 2.59 12.06
C ALA A 21 -15.36 1.09 12.35
N ILE A 22 -16.36 0.27 11.99
CA ILE A 22 -16.28 -1.19 12.10
C ILE A 22 -15.18 -1.73 11.17
N LEU A 23 -15.10 -1.25 9.93
CA LEU A 23 -14.07 -1.71 8.98
C LEU A 23 -12.67 -1.35 9.45
N ASP A 24 -12.45 -0.16 9.96
CA ASP A 24 -11.13 0.26 10.45
C ASP A 24 -10.73 -0.56 11.70
N ALA A 25 -11.65 -0.83 12.62
CA ALA A 25 -11.41 -1.73 13.75
C ALA A 25 -11.15 -3.18 13.29
N ALA A 26 -11.87 -3.64 12.24
CA ALA A 26 -11.68 -4.96 11.67
C ALA A 26 -10.29 -5.13 11.06
N VAL A 27 -9.83 -4.15 10.29
CA VAL A 27 -8.48 -4.17 9.69
C VAL A 27 -7.42 -4.28 10.79
N ARG A 28 -7.53 -3.50 11.87
CA ARG A 28 -6.60 -3.57 13.01
C ARG A 28 -6.63 -4.93 13.72
N GLU A 29 -7.82 -5.44 14.06
CA GLU A 29 -7.97 -6.71 14.77
C GLU A 29 -7.48 -7.89 13.93
N PHE A 30 -7.82 -7.92 12.63
CA PHE A 30 -7.35 -8.94 11.72
C PHE A 30 -5.85 -8.87 11.47
N ALA A 31 -5.28 -7.68 11.35
CA ALA A 31 -3.84 -7.50 11.19
C ALA A 31 -3.04 -8.02 12.41
N ALA A 32 -3.62 -7.86 13.60
CA ALA A 32 -2.98 -8.30 14.84
C ALA A 32 -3.12 -9.79 15.12
N ARG A 33 -4.22 -10.44 14.70
CA ARG A 33 -4.62 -11.79 15.16
C ARG A 33 -4.96 -12.78 14.05
N GLY A 34 -4.92 -12.36 12.81
CA GLY A 34 -5.41 -13.15 11.67
C GLY A 34 -6.93 -13.36 11.69
N LEU A 35 -7.45 -14.01 10.66
CA LEU A 35 -8.87 -14.32 10.59
C LEU A 35 -9.33 -15.26 11.72
N ALA A 36 -8.56 -16.31 12.00
CA ALA A 36 -8.94 -17.29 13.03
C ALA A 36 -8.95 -16.68 14.44
N GLY A 37 -7.89 -15.94 14.80
CA GLY A 37 -7.68 -15.39 16.13
C GLY A 37 -8.48 -14.14 16.46
N ALA A 38 -9.02 -13.43 15.48
CA ALA A 38 -9.76 -12.19 15.69
C ALA A 38 -11.05 -12.40 16.52
N ARG A 39 -11.32 -11.46 17.42
CA ARG A 39 -12.44 -11.51 18.37
C ARG A 39 -13.46 -10.42 18.05
N MET A 40 -14.67 -10.84 17.69
CA MET A 40 -15.77 -9.93 17.31
C MET A 40 -16.18 -8.97 18.44
N ASP A 41 -16.05 -9.39 19.70
CA ASP A 41 -16.35 -8.53 20.86
C ASP A 41 -15.29 -7.44 21.05
N ALA A 42 -14.01 -7.76 20.82
CA ALA A 42 -12.93 -6.78 20.88
C ALA A 42 -13.07 -5.73 19.75
N LEU A 43 -13.35 -6.20 18.54
CA LEU A 43 -13.59 -5.37 17.38
C LEU A 43 -14.79 -4.42 17.55
N ALA A 44 -15.92 -4.93 18.03
CA ALA A 44 -17.11 -4.11 18.27
C ALA A 44 -16.86 -3.02 19.32
N ARG A 45 -16.11 -3.35 20.38
CA ARG A 45 -15.71 -2.40 21.43
C ARG A 45 -14.76 -1.32 20.85
N ASP A 46 -13.78 -1.71 20.04
CA ASP A 46 -12.83 -0.80 19.39
C ASP A 46 -13.56 0.16 18.41
N ALA A 47 -14.57 -0.35 17.70
CA ALA A 47 -15.41 0.45 16.80
C ALA A 47 -16.45 1.33 17.54
N GLY A 48 -16.62 1.17 18.88
CA GLY A 48 -17.62 1.91 19.65
C GLY A 48 -19.05 1.52 19.35
N VAL A 49 -19.31 0.27 18.90
CA VAL A 49 -20.64 -0.21 18.50
C VAL A 49 -21.04 -1.49 19.24
N ALA A 50 -22.35 -1.78 19.24
CA ALA A 50 -22.84 -3.07 19.70
C ALA A 50 -22.44 -4.20 18.73
N LYS A 51 -22.07 -5.39 19.23
CA LYS A 51 -21.69 -6.55 18.43
C LYS A 51 -22.76 -6.93 17.38
N GLY A 52 -24.05 -6.79 17.73
CA GLY A 52 -25.16 -7.03 16.80
C GLY A 52 -25.11 -6.14 15.56
N LEU A 53 -24.62 -4.89 15.68
CA LEU A 53 -24.50 -3.97 14.56
C LEU A 53 -23.40 -4.43 13.57
N VAL A 54 -22.32 -5.03 14.07
CA VAL A 54 -21.27 -5.61 13.21
C VAL A 54 -21.85 -6.73 12.33
N PHE A 55 -22.62 -7.65 12.93
CA PHE A 55 -23.28 -8.73 12.18
C PHE A 55 -24.40 -8.21 11.26
N HIS A 56 -25.10 -7.15 11.65
CA HIS A 56 -26.09 -6.50 10.79
C HIS A 56 -25.46 -5.97 9.48
N HIS A 57 -24.27 -5.33 9.55
CA HIS A 57 -23.60 -4.77 8.39
C HIS A 57 -22.86 -5.80 7.53
N PHE A 58 -22.29 -6.83 8.13
CA PHE A 58 -21.33 -7.72 7.45
C PHE A 58 -21.75 -9.20 7.46
N GLY A 59 -22.84 -9.55 8.12
CA GLY A 59 -23.42 -10.89 8.18
C GLY A 59 -22.61 -11.86 9.04
N SER A 60 -21.31 -11.97 8.81
CA SER A 60 -20.44 -12.93 9.49
C SER A 60 -19.02 -12.37 9.66
N LYS A 61 -18.20 -13.06 10.48
CA LYS A 61 -16.77 -12.76 10.62
C LYS A 61 -16.04 -12.86 9.26
N GLU A 62 -16.41 -13.83 8.46
CA GLU A 62 -15.86 -14.03 7.12
C GLU A 62 -16.31 -12.95 6.13
N GLY A 63 -17.57 -12.49 6.22
CA GLY A 63 -18.08 -11.35 5.46
C GLY A 63 -17.33 -10.06 5.80
N LEU A 64 -17.06 -9.85 7.10
CA LEU A 64 -16.25 -8.71 7.55
C LEU A 64 -14.79 -8.82 7.09
N TRP A 65 -14.19 -10.03 7.09
CA TRP A 65 -12.86 -10.27 6.55
C TRP A 65 -12.77 -9.89 5.06
N LYS A 66 -13.73 -10.32 4.26
CA LYS A 66 -13.80 -9.94 2.83
C LYS A 66 -13.89 -8.42 2.65
N ALA A 67 -14.72 -7.76 3.43
CA ALA A 67 -14.81 -6.29 3.39
C ALA A 67 -13.52 -5.60 3.83
N ALA A 68 -12.80 -6.15 4.82
CA ALA A 68 -11.48 -5.65 5.22
C ALA A 68 -10.43 -5.84 4.11
N LEU A 69 -10.46 -6.98 3.41
CA LEU A 69 -9.62 -7.19 2.23
C LEU A 69 -9.91 -6.18 1.12
N GLU A 70 -11.19 -5.94 0.77
CA GLU A 70 -11.54 -4.90 -0.21
C GLU A 70 -11.00 -3.52 0.21
N ARG A 71 -11.12 -3.17 1.50
CA ARG A 71 -10.62 -1.89 2.04
C ARG A 71 -9.12 -1.73 1.86
N ILE A 72 -8.31 -2.74 2.23
CA ILE A 72 -6.85 -2.67 2.09
C ILE A 72 -6.40 -2.67 0.63
N TYR A 73 -7.07 -3.42 -0.25
CA TYR A 73 -6.75 -3.40 -1.67
C TYR A 73 -7.15 -2.06 -2.33
N ALA A 74 -8.28 -1.46 -1.93
CA ALA A 74 -8.65 -0.12 -2.39
C ALA A 74 -7.64 0.93 -1.93
N LEU A 75 -7.19 0.86 -0.66
CA LEU A 75 -6.15 1.74 -0.13
C LEU A 75 -4.83 1.57 -0.89
N LEU A 76 -4.43 0.32 -1.18
CA LEU A 76 -3.21 0.01 -1.93
C LEU A 76 -3.24 0.61 -3.36
N ARG A 77 -4.42 0.88 -3.92
CA ARG A 77 -4.58 1.44 -5.27
C ARG A 77 -4.90 2.94 -5.28
N ALA A 78 -5.16 3.54 -4.12
CA ALA A 78 -5.43 4.97 -4.03
C ALA A 78 -4.23 5.79 -4.52
N GLY A 79 -4.49 6.76 -5.41
CA GLY A 79 -3.46 7.65 -5.96
C GLY A 79 -2.51 7.00 -6.97
N GLN A 80 -2.85 5.82 -7.51
CA GLN A 80 -2.08 5.12 -8.56
C GLN A 80 -2.79 5.20 -9.92
N ASP A 81 -3.66 6.18 -10.13
CA ASP A 81 -4.37 6.44 -11.38
C ASP A 81 -3.54 7.29 -12.36
N ALA A 82 -3.96 7.31 -13.62
CA ALA A 82 -3.27 7.99 -14.70
C ALA A 82 -3.13 9.50 -14.47
N ASP A 83 -4.13 10.14 -13.83
CA ASP A 83 -4.13 11.59 -13.59
C ASP A 83 -2.96 12.03 -12.70
N ALA A 84 -2.56 11.16 -11.75
CA ALA A 84 -1.44 11.43 -10.85
C ALA A 84 -0.06 11.39 -11.55
N PHE A 85 0.02 10.78 -12.74
CA PHE A 85 1.27 10.50 -13.44
C PHE A 85 1.35 11.09 -14.86
N GLY A 86 0.22 11.51 -15.43
CA GLY A 86 0.12 11.94 -16.84
C GLY A 86 1.04 13.09 -17.22
N ALA A 87 1.28 14.05 -16.33
CA ALA A 87 2.16 15.20 -16.57
C ALA A 87 3.64 14.96 -16.26
N LEU A 88 4.00 13.78 -15.69
CA LEU A 88 5.38 13.49 -15.29
C LEU A 88 6.21 12.97 -16.46
N ASP A 89 7.51 13.28 -16.43
CA ASP A 89 8.50 12.54 -17.21
C ASP A 89 8.36 11.03 -16.92
N PRO A 90 8.44 10.14 -17.93
CA PRO A 90 8.24 8.71 -17.74
C PRO A 90 9.16 8.07 -16.68
N ALA A 91 10.42 8.45 -16.64
CA ALA A 91 11.37 7.91 -15.65
C ALA A 91 11.03 8.41 -14.24
N GLU A 92 10.66 9.68 -14.08
CA GLU A 92 10.21 10.22 -12.81
C GLU A 92 8.85 9.62 -12.38
N GLY A 93 7.95 9.39 -13.32
CA GLY A 93 6.68 8.69 -13.09
C GLY A 93 6.91 7.28 -12.51
N MET A 94 7.78 6.49 -13.14
CA MET A 94 8.13 5.15 -12.63
C MET A 94 8.85 5.19 -11.29
N ARG A 95 9.76 6.14 -11.09
CA ARG A 95 10.43 6.34 -9.81
C ARG A 95 9.42 6.68 -8.70
N ARG A 96 8.49 7.58 -8.99
CA ARG A 96 7.43 7.98 -8.06
C ARG A 96 6.49 6.80 -7.72
N LEU A 97 6.11 6.00 -8.72
CA LEU A 97 5.28 4.82 -8.52
C LEU A 97 5.96 3.79 -7.60
N ALA A 98 7.23 3.47 -7.87
CA ALA A 98 8.01 2.52 -7.07
C ALA A 98 8.19 3.00 -5.62
N ARG A 99 8.61 4.25 -5.43
CA ARG A 99 8.76 4.85 -4.10
C ARG A 99 7.42 4.98 -3.37
N GLY A 100 6.36 5.36 -4.08
CA GLY A 100 5.00 5.46 -3.53
C GLY A 100 4.48 4.13 -3.04
N THR A 101 4.70 3.05 -3.79
CA THR A 101 4.34 1.69 -3.39
C THR A 101 5.08 1.26 -2.11
N PHE A 102 6.38 1.52 -2.00
CA PHE A 102 7.14 1.25 -0.78
C PHE A 102 6.61 2.06 0.42
N ARG A 103 6.39 3.38 0.24
CA ARG A 103 5.83 4.25 1.29
C ARG A 103 4.50 3.73 1.80
N LEU A 104 3.66 3.24 0.90
CA LEU A 104 2.33 2.73 1.24
C LEU A 104 2.42 1.48 2.13
N PHE A 105 3.23 0.48 1.75
CA PHE A 105 3.46 -0.70 2.60
C PHE A 105 4.04 -0.34 3.96
N ARG A 106 4.91 0.66 4.01
CA ARG A 106 5.50 1.15 5.26
C ARG A 106 4.48 1.87 6.15
N ALA A 107 3.64 2.72 5.55
CA ALA A 107 2.62 3.49 6.27
C ALA A 107 1.47 2.61 6.77
N HIS A 108 1.20 1.50 6.09
CA HIS A 108 0.07 0.61 6.30
C HIS A 108 0.50 -0.84 6.51
N PRO A 109 1.13 -1.17 7.66
CA PRO A 109 1.59 -2.53 7.95
C PRO A 109 0.46 -3.55 8.00
N GLU A 110 -0.79 -3.11 8.22
CA GLU A 110 -1.98 -3.94 8.16
C GLU A 110 -2.24 -4.51 6.76
N ILE A 111 -1.87 -3.80 5.69
CA ILE A 111 -1.94 -4.31 4.31
C ILE A 111 -1.06 -5.55 4.19
N VAL A 112 0.18 -5.44 4.65
CA VAL A 112 1.15 -6.56 4.61
C VAL A 112 0.65 -7.74 5.43
N ALA A 113 0.10 -7.49 6.62
CA ALA A 113 -0.40 -8.54 7.52
C ALA A 113 -1.57 -9.32 6.89
N LEU A 114 -2.59 -8.63 6.35
CA LEU A 114 -3.73 -9.28 5.72
C LEU A 114 -3.34 -10.00 4.42
N MET A 115 -2.42 -9.44 3.64
CA MET A 115 -1.89 -10.11 2.44
C MET A 115 -1.12 -11.39 2.80
N ASN A 116 -0.31 -11.38 3.87
CA ASN A 116 0.38 -12.57 4.34
C ASN A 116 -0.60 -13.67 4.76
N GLU A 117 -1.65 -13.32 5.50
CA GLU A 117 -2.71 -14.25 5.93
C GLU A 117 -3.42 -14.88 4.73
N GLU A 118 -3.80 -14.08 3.73
CA GLU A 118 -4.42 -14.60 2.50
C GLU A 118 -3.47 -15.50 1.70
N ASN A 119 -2.19 -15.16 1.59
CA ASN A 119 -1.21 -15.98 0.90
C ASN A 119 -0.98 -17.32 1.63
N LEU A 120 -0.93 -17.31 2.98
CA LEU A 120 -0.84 -18.53 3.79
C LEU A 120 -2.03 -19.46 3.51
N HIS A 121 -3.22 -18.91 3.28
CA HIS A 121 -4.44 -19.64 2.96
C HIS A 121 -4.72 -19.74 1.44
N ARG A 122 -3.68 -19.61 0.60
CA ARG A 122 -3.74 -19.75 -0.87
C ARG A 122 -4.74 -18.80 -1.53
N ALA A 123 -4.90 -17.59 -0.98
CA ALA A 123 -5.80 -16.53 -1.47
C ALA A 123 -7.26 -16.98 -1.65
N ARG A 124 -7.76 -17.85 -0.76
CA ARG A 124 -9.09 -18.49 -0.89
C ARG A 124 -10.24 -17.48 -0.95
N HIS A 125 -10.12 -16.34 -0.25
CA HIS A 125 -11.15 -15.31 -0.27
C HIS A 125 -10.97 -14.37 -1.47
N VAL A 126 -9.74 -13.91 -1.73
CA VAL A 126 -9.43 -13.00 -2.85
C VAL A 126 -9.82 -13.61 -4.19
N ARG A 127 -9.60 -14.92 -4.39
CA ARG A 127 -10.03 -15.63 -5.62
C ARG A 127 -11.54 -15.56 -5.88
N ALA A 128 -12.33 -15.47 -4.82
CA ALA A 128 -13.79 -15.37 -4.91
C ALA A 128 -14.30 -13.91 -5.02
N MET A 129 -13.39 -12.92 -5.14
CA MET A 129 -13.71 -11.50 -5.11
C MET A 129 -13.27 -10.78 -6.41
N PRO A 130 -14.08 -10.84 -7.49
CA PRO A 130 -13.73 -10.21 -8.78
C PRO A 130 -13.45 -8.71 -8.68
N ARG A 131 -14.05 -8.02 -7.71
CA ARG A 131 -13.83 -6.58 -7.44
C ARG A 131 -12.37 -6.28 -7.12
N ILE A 132 -11.68 -7.15 -6.37
CA ILE A 132 -10.25 -6.95 -6.07
C ILE A 132 -9.44 -6.96 -7.35
N ARG A 133 -9.73 -7.88 -8.29
CA ARG A 133 -9.06 -7.91 -9.59
C ARG A 133 -9.28 -6.60 -10.37
N ALA A 134 -10.48 -6.07 -10.37
CA ALA A 134 -10.82 -4.81 -11.05
C ALA A 134 -10.05 -3.61 -10.48
N LEU A 135 -9.71 -3.62 -9.18
CA LEU A 135 -8.91 -2.55 -8.55
C LEU A 135 -7.48 -2.41 -9.12
N TYR A 136 -6.98 -3.44 -9.82
CA TYR A 136 -5.67 -3.38 -10.46
C TYR A 136 -5.67 -2.66 -11.82
N ASN A 137 -6.83 -2.56 -12.49
CA ASN A 137 -6.90 -2.02 -13.84
C ASN A 137 -6.32 -0.59 -13.97
N PRO A 138 -6.65 0.38 -13.09
CA PRO A 138 -6.08 1.73 -13.20
C PRO A 138 -4.56 1.75 -13.04
N LEU A 139 -4.02 0.94 -12.13
CA LEU A 139 -2.58 0.82 -11.94
C LEU A 139 -1.87 0.28 -13.18
N PHE A 140 -2.41 -0.78 -13.78
CA PHE A 140 -1.82 -1.36 -14.99
C PHE A 140 -1.91 -0.38 -16.15
N ALA A 141 -3.02 0.34 -16.32
CA ALA A 141 -3.13 1.40 -17.32
C ALA A 141 -2.06 2.48 -17.13
N THR A 142 -1.80 2.89 -15.88
CA THR A 142 -0.73 3.84 -15.54
C THR A 142 0.66 3.31 -15.90
N ILE A 143 0.95 2.05 -15.56
CA ILE A 143 2.27 1.42 -15.89
C ILE A 143 2.44 1.33 -17.41
N GLU A 144 1.44 0.88 -18.13
CA GLU A 144 1.46 0.75 -19.60
C GLU A 144 1.62 2.10 -20.29
N ASP A 145 0.94 3.16 -19.81
CA ASP A 145 1.11 4.52 -20.32
C ASP A 145 2.55 5.03 -20.11
N LEU A 146 3.08 4.90 -18.89
CA LEU A 146 4.45 5.30 -18.58
C LEU A 146 5.47 4.54 -19.45
N LEU A 147 5.27 3.23 -19.64
CA LEU A 147 6.13 2.42 -20.49
C LEU A 147 6.03 2.86 -21.96
N ALA A 148 4.82 3.13 -22.48
CA ALA A 148 4.62 3.57 -23.84
C ALA A 148 5.28 4.94 -24.10
N ARG A 149 5.07 5.91 -23.21
CA ARG A 149 5.71 7.24 -23.31
C ARG A 149 7.23 7.17 -23.19
N GLY A 150 7.75 6.34 -22.28
CA GLY A 150 9.20 6.16 -22.13
C GLY A 150 9.85 5.50 -23.34
N ARG A 151 9.18 4.54 -23.98
CA ARG A 151 9.62 3.95 -25.26
C ARG A 151 9.58 4.97 -26.40
N ALA A 152 8.51 5.73 -26.52
CA ALA A 152 8.40 6.78 -27.54
C ALA A 152 9.47 7.86 -27.41
N ALA A 153 9.87 8.18 -26.16
CA ALA A 153 10.96 9.13 -25.87
C ALA A 153 12.37 8.50 -25.98
N GLY A 154 12.49 7.20 -26.27
CA GLY A 154 13.77 6.49 -26.35
C GLY A 154 14.50 6.31 -25.02
N VAL A 155 13.83 6.58 -23.89
CA VAL A 155 14.42 6.50 -22.54
C VAL A 155 14.18 5.15 -21.87
N PHE A 156 13.24 4.34 -22.39
CA PHE A 156 12.98 3.00 -21.89
C PHE A 156 13.22 1.93 -22.96
N ARG A 157 13.69 0.78 -22.51
CA ARG A 157 13.84 -0.42 -23.33
C ARG A 157 12.46 -0.93 -23.81
N ALA A 158 12.44 -1.61 -24.96
CA ALA A 158 11.19 -2.01 -25.61
C ALA A 158 10.53 -3.25 -24.97
N ASP A 159 11.32 -4.14 -24.39
CA ASP A 159 10.99 -5.51 -24.02
C ASP A 159 10.55 -5.65 -22.55
N VAL A 160 9.85 -4.65 -21.99
CA VAL A 160 9.36 -4.67 -20.60
C VAL A 160 7.93 -5.18 -20.53
N ASP A 161 7.72 -6.28 -19.81
CA ASP A 161 6.41 -6.77 -19.42
C ASP A 161 5.90 -6.00 -18.19
N ALA A 162 4.72 -5.39 -18.30
CA ALA A 162 4.13 -4.54 -17.26
C ALA A 162 3.82 -5.34 -15.97
N THR A 163 3.41 -6.62 -16.12
CA THR A 163 3.10 -7.48 -14.97
C THR A 163 4.36 -7.85 -14.21
N ALA A 164 5.41 -8.27 -14.91
CA ALA A 164 6.69 -8.60 -14.30
C ALA A 164 7.30 -7.37 -13.60
N LEU A 165 7.24 -6.20 -14.26
CA LEU A 165 7.69 -4.94 -13.66
C LEU A 165 6.93 -4.61 -12.38
N TYR A 166 5.58 -4.73 -12.40
CA TYR A 166 4.77 -4.50 -11.20
C TYR A 166 5.16 -5.46 -10.08
N ILE A 167 5.29 -6.76 -10.36
CA ILE A 167 5.69 -7.76 -9.36
C ILE A 167 7.06 -7.39 -8.76
N ALA A 168 8.01 -6.99 -9.58
CA ALA A 168 9.34 -6.60 -9.12
C ALA A 168 9.29 -5.36 -8.20
N LEU A 169 8.68 -4.27 -8.66
CA LEU A 169 8.62 -3.02 -7.88
C LEU A 169 7.80 -3.18 -6.58
N ALA A 170 6.69 -3.92 -6.62
CA ALA A 170 5.90 -4.20 -5.43
C ALA A 170 6.66 -5.15 -4.49
N GLY A 171 7.36 -6.15 -5.04
CA GLY A 171 8.16 -7.11 -4.29
C GLY A 171 9.27 -6.45 -3.49
N LEU A 172 9.98 -5.47 -4.05
CA LEU A 172 11.01 -4.70 -3.33
C LEU A 172 10.44 -4.06 -2.06
N GLY A 173 9.29 -3.38 -2.17
CA GLY A 173 8.65 -2.74 -1.02
C GLY A 173 8.04 -3.74 -0.03
N TYR A 174 7.31 -4.71 -0.56
CA TYR A 174 6.63 -5.73 0.24
C TYR A 174 7.62 -6.58 1.05
N PHE A 175 8.69 -7.10 0.43
CA PHE A 175 9.69 -7.91 1.11
C PHE A 175 10.31 -7.18 2.29
N TYR A 176 10.71 -5.93 2.10
CA TYR A 176 11.28 -5.10 3.16
C TYR A 176 10.32 -4.94 4.35
N CYS A 177 9.07 -4.59 4.08
CA CYS A 177 8.07 -4.35 5.11
C CYS A 177 7.57 -5.63 5.79
N ALA A 178 7.38 -6.72 5.01
CA ALA A 178 6.94 -8.01 5.54
C ALA A 178 7.97 -8.67 6.45
N ASN A 179 9.26 -8.50 6.12
CA ASN A 179 10.37 -9.14 6.82
C ASN A 179 11.13 -8.19 7.78
N ARG A 180 10.59 -7.00 8.08
CA ARG A 180 11.28 -5.98 8.87
C ARG A 180 11.86 -6.48 10.19
N TRP A 181 11.18 -7.39 10.88
CA TRP A 181 11.63 -7.92 12.17
C TRP A 181 12.80 -8.89 12.03
N THR A 182 12.71 -9.83 11.09
CA THR A 182 13.77 -10.79 10.81
C THR A 182 14.99 -10.09 10.21
N LEU A 183 14.79 -9.12 9.33
CA LEU A 183 15.86 -8.30 8.77
C LEU A 183 16.53 -7.44 9.84
N SER A 184 15.75 -6.85 10.77
CA SER A 184 16.31 -6.08 11.89
C SER A 184 17.20 -6.94 12.78
N SER A 185 16.81 -8.19 13.02
CA SER A 185 17.61 -9.16 13.76
C SER A 185 18.86 -9.59 12.98
N ALA A 186 18.70 -9.97 11.71
CA ALA A 186 19.78 -10.47 10.88
C ALA A 186 20.88 -9.45 10.60
N PHE A 187 20.51 -8.18 10.45
CA PHE A 187 21.45 -7.09 10.14
C PHE A 187 21.75 -6.17 11.33
N ALA A 188 21.46 -6.62 12.54
CA ALA A 188 21.77 -5.95 13.80
C ALA A 188 21.38 -4.46 13.81
N GLY A 189 20.15 -4.13 13.42
CA GLY A 189 19.67 -2.76 13.43
C GLY A 189 18.25 -2.58 12.95
N ASP A 190 17.58 -1.56 13.44
CA ASP A 190 16.18 -1.24 13.09
C ASP A 190 16.03 -0.93 11.59
N MET A 191 15.27 -1.78 10.90
CA MET A 191 14.93 -1.55 9.48
C MET A 191 14.00 -0.36 9.29
N LEU A 192 13.27 0.08 10.32
CA LEU A 192 12.41 1.26 10.27
C LEU A 192 13.13 2.55 10.66
N ALA A 193 14.43 2.51 10.97
CA ALA A 193 15.21 3.71 11.25
C ALA A 193 15.13 4.68 10.06
N PRO A 194 14.87 5.99 10.31
CA PRO A 194 14.57 6.97 9.24
C PRO A 194 15.62 7.02 8.12
N ARG A 195 16.92 6.91 8.48
CA ARG A 195 18.02 6.90 7.49
C ARG A 195 17.99 5.67 6.60
N ARG A 196 17.70 4.47 7.15
CA ARG A 196 17.59 3.21 6.37
C ARG A 196 16.39 3.26 5.43
N VAL A 197 15.25 3.70 5.95
CA VAL A 197 14.02 3.87 5.16
C VAL A 197 14.26 4.82 3.98
N ALA A 198 14.83 5.99 4.21
CA ALA A 198 15.10 6.96 3.16
C ALA A 198 16.09 6.43 2.11
N ALA A 199 17.15 5.73 2.55
CA ALA A 199 18.12 5.13 1.64
C ALA A 199 17.49 4.00 0.80
N TYR A 200 16.66 3.15 1.41
CA TYR A 200 16.00 2.06 0.69
C TYR A 200 14.92 2.57 -0.27
N GLU A 201 14.16 3.58 0.12
CA GLU A 201 13.18 4.25 -0.75
C GLU A 201 13.85 4.84 -2.01
N ALA A 202 15.01 5.50 -1.85
CA ALA A 202 15.79 6.00 -2.98
C ALA A 202 16.25 4.84 -3.87
N LEU A 203 16.82 3.79 -3.27
CA LEU A 203 17.29 2.59 -3.96
C LEU A 203 16.20 1.94 -4.80
N VAL A 204 15.00 1.74 -4.25
CA VAL A 204 13.86 1.12 -4.96
C VAL A 204 13.51 1.92 -6.22
N GLY A 205 13.42 3.24 -6.12
CA GLY A 205 13.14 4.09 -7.28
C GLY A 205 14.23 4.03 -8.33
N ASP A 206 15.49 4.06 -7.91
CA ASP A 206 16.64 4.08 -8.82
C ASP A 206 16.85 2.72 -9.48
N MET A 207 16.64 1.59 -8.78
CA MET A 207 16.68 0.25 -9.37
C MET A 207 15.65 0.06 -10.48
N VAL A 208 14.40 0.51 -10.25
CA VAL A 208 13.33 0.38 -11.26
C VAL A 208 13.68 1.20 -12.50
N VAL A 209 14.13 2.43 -12.33
CA VAL A 209 14.51 3.28 -13.48
C VAL A 209 15.75 2.73 -14.20
N ALA A 210 16.77 2.28 -13.46
CA ALA A 210 17.96 1.68 -14.05
C ALA A 210 17.64 0.43 -14.91
N TYR A 211 16.72 -0.40 -14.45
CA TYR A 211 16.24 -1.56 -15.24
C TYR A 211 15.55 -1.13 -16.54
N LEU A 212 14.80 -0.03 -16.50
CA LEU A 212 14.03 0.46 -17.65
C LEU A 212 14.90 1.12 -18.73
N HIS A 213 16.08 1.61 -18.39
CA HIS A 213 16.97 2.18 -19.38
C HIS A 213 17.42 1.15 -20.44
N PRO A 214 17.61 1.56 -21.71
CA PRO A 214 18.15 0.69 -22.74
C PRO A 214 19.52 0.12 -22.34
N PRO A 215 19.81 -1.15 -22.64
CA PRO A 215 21.11 -1.73 -22.39
C PRO A 215 22.23 -0.91 -23.11
N GLY A 216 23.25 -0.52 -22.35
CA GLY A 216 24.37 0.28 -22.88
C GLY A 216 24.17 1.81 -22.84
N ALA A 217 23.01 2.31 -22.47
CA ALA A 217 22.86 3.72 -22.17
C ALA A 217 23.61 4.06 -20.87
N ALA A 218 24.56 5.02 -20.96
CA ALA A 218 25.25 5.51 -19.77
C ALA A 218 24.22 6.11 -18.80
N VAL A 219 24.05 5.52 -17.63
CA VAL A 219 23.25 6.11 -16.55
C VAL A 219 23.95 7.41 -16.17
N ALA A 220 23.36 8.56 -16.48
CA ALA A 220 23.88 9.84 -16.06
C ALA A 220 24.06 9.81 -14.53
N ALA A 221 25.32 9.97 -14.09
CA ALA A 221 25.62 9.98 -12.67
C ALA A 221 24.79 11.08 -11.98
N PRO A 222 24.18 10.82 -10.83
CA PRO A 222 23.46 11.87 -10.11
C PRO A 222 24.43 13.03 -9.84
N PRO A 223 23.95 14.28 -9.89
CA PRO A 223 24.79 15.44 -9.66
C PRO A 223 25.51 15.26 -8.31
N ARG A 224 26.84 15.29 -8.34
CA ARG A 224 27.67 15.24 -7.12
C ARG A 224 27.21 16.38 -6.23
N ARG A 225 26.70 16.08 -5.05
CA ARG A 225 26.49 17.09 -4.01
C ARG A 225 27.86 17.76 -3.79
N SER A 226 27.95 19.03 -4.19
CA SER A 226 29.12 19.83 -3.91
C SER A 226 29.39 19.75 -2.40
N ALA A 227 30.58 19.24 -2.06
CA ALA A 227 31.09 19.29 -0.72
C ALA A 227 31.17 20.77 -0.31
N LEU A 228 30.24 21.20 0.54
CA LEU A 228 30.40 22.49 1.23
C LEU A 228 31.69 22.37 2.02
N THR A 229 32.73 23.01 1.53
CA THR A 229 34.00 23.19 2.21
C THR A 229 33.74 23.76 3.59
N ALA A 230 33.96 22.95 4.63
CA ALA A 230 34.06 23.40 5.99
C ALA A 230 35.32 24.30 6.10
N ARG A 231 35.16 25.60 5.95
CA ARG A 231 36.17 26.57 6.41
C ARG A 231 36.36 26.38 7.91
N ARG A 232 37.41 25.67 8.27
CA ARG A 232 38.00 25.78 9.61
C ARG A 232 38.46 27.20 9.76
N ARG A 233 37.81 28.00 10.58
CA ARG A 233 38.42 29.15 11.21
C ARG A 233 39.23 28.63 12.40
N ARG A 234 40.54 28.68 12.25
CA ARG A 234 41.45 28.78 13.39
C ARG A 234 41.44 30.26 13.81
N GLU A 235 41.08 30.51 15.02
CA GLU A 235 41.69 31.49 15.94
C GLU A 235 41.13 31.19 17.32
#